data_9da11e099cee2c1e02c1fb67e4533946
#
_entry.id   9da11e099cee2c1e02c1fb67e4533946
#
_cell.length_a   1.000
_cell.length_b   1.000
_cell.length_c   1.000
_cell.angle_alpha   90.00
_cell.angle_beta   90.00
_cell.angle_gamma   90.00
#
_symmetry.space_group_name_H-M   'P 1'
#
loop_
_entity.id
_entity.type
_entity.pdbx_description
1 polymer ?
#
loop_
_entity_poly.entity_id
_entity_poly.type
_entity_poly.pdbx_seq_one_letter_code
_entity_poly.pdbx_strand_id
1 'polypeptide(L)'
;MYLTEKEILDTPNALQRTCTYFDEKDADIKRFFSEHPRRKFVFFGCGSSYMLAKSAATIFSNLLGTEAYAIPAGDYIVHPDFWKGTVTGSTVVAVSRSGKTSEMVRAVKHIRAELACPVISISMLRDNDLSALSELSLILDWCYDESVCQTRTVTNLYVSTLLLAAKYIKNPMLAEFVKQACHDNENFLHDHRSRFEEIAKQNWENVVVLADGEICGLAEEGALAFTEIAMLTGRYFHLLDYRHGPIVVSGEKTLTIILLRPDEKELQLAMVRDVCSHGGPVITISEQSESVPEVIAHIQIANNSWFATWGISFIYTAQMIALLKAIELGNNPDAPQGLDAYITL
;
A
#
# COMPACT_ATOMS: atom_id res chain seq x y z
N MET A 1 11.98 -8.04 -21.23
CA MET A 1 11.12 -7.32 -20.28
C MET A 1 10.51 -8.37 -19.36
N TYR A 2 10.74 -8.25 -18.07
CA TYR A 2 10.18 -9.12 -17.05
C TYR A 2 8.66 -8.94 -16.92
N LEU A 3 7.96 -9.94 -16.39
CA LEU A 3 6.52 -9.88 -16.14
C LEU A 3 6.19 -8.79 -15.09
N THR A 4 6.94 -8.78 -13.98
CA THR A 4 6.86 -7.75 -12.94
C THR A 4 6.98 -6.34 -13.52
N GLU A 5 7.91 -6.11 -14.48
CA GLU A 5 8.05 -4.81 -15.14
C GLU A 5 6.81 -4.43 -15.94
N LYS A 6 6.25 -5.39 -16.68
CA LYS A 6 5.00 -5.16 -17.46
C LYS A 6 3.84 -4.79 -16.55
N GLU A 7 3.73 -5.48 -15.42
CA GLU A 7 2.67 -5.25 -14.43
C GLU A 7 2.79 -3.89 -13.77
N ILE A 8 4.01 -3.47 -13.38
CA ILE A 8 4.26 -2.12 -12.86
C ILE A 8 3.88 -1.06 -13.91
N LEU A 9 4.33 -1.22 -15.16
CA LEU A 9 4.06 -0.26 -16.23
C LEU A 9 2.58 -0.20 -16.66
N ASP A 10 1.81 -1.28 -16.46
CA ASP A 10 0.37 -1.30 -16.73
C ASP A 10 -0.48 -0.75 -15.58
N THR A 11 0.12 -0.47 -14.43
CA THR A 11 -0.62 0.03 -13.26
C THR A 11 -1.48 1.27 -13.55
N PRO A 12 -1.03 2.29 -14.32
CA PRO A 12 -1.87 3.45 -14.63
C PRO A 12 -3.16 3.08 -15.36
N ASN A 13 -3.10 2.18 -16.36
CA ASN A 13 -4.27 1.69 -17.07
C ASN A 13 -5.23 0.94 -16.14
N ALA A 14 -4.68 0.08 -15.27
CA ALA A 14 -5.47 -0.68 -14.31
C ALA A 14 -6.18 0.26 -13.31
N LEU A 15 -5.53 1.33 -12.85
CA LEU A 15 -6.13 2.32 -11.95
C LEU A 15 -7.32 3.06 -12.57
N GLN A 16 -7.25 3.44 -13.85
CA GLN A 16 -8.38 4.06 -14.57
C GLN A 16 -9.59 3.12 -14.58
N ARG A 17 -9.37 1.83 -14.85
CA ARG A 17 -10.43 0.81 -14.80
C ARG A 17 -10.99 0.64 -13.38
N THR A 18 -10.14 0.68 -12.36
CA THR A 18 -10.54 0.61 -10.95
C THR A 18 -11.43 1.80 -10.58
N CYS A 19 -11.08 3.01 -10.96
CA CYS A 19 -11.93 4.19 -10.75
C CYS A 19 -13.30 4.04 -11.41
N THR A 20 -13.33 3.62 -12.68
CA THR A 20 -14.58 3.38 -13.43
C THR A 20 -15.44 2.31 -12.75
N TYR A 21 -14.84 1.20 -12.35
CA TYR A 21 -15.52 0.11 -11.67
C TYR A 21 -16.18 0.55 -10.35
N PHE A 22 -15.51 1.38 -9.55
CA PHE A 22 -16.09 1.91 -8.32
C PHE A 22 -17.26 2.86 -8.59
N ASP A 23 -17.29 3.55 -9.72
CA ASP A 23 -18.45 4.34 -10.13
C ASP A 23 -19.62 3.43 -10.56
N GLU A 24 -19.35 2.37 -11.30
CA GLU A 24 -20.36 1.35 -11.65
C GLU A 24 -20.94 0.64 -10.42
N LYS A 25 -20.10 0.41 -9.40
CA LYS A 25 -20.47 -0.24 -8.13
C LYS A 25 -21.06 0.71 -7.07
N ASP A 26 -21.22 1.99 -7.38
CA ASP A 26 -21.67 3.00 -6.42
C ASP A 26 -23.02 2.63 -5.75
N ALA A 27 -23.97 2.14 -6.52
CA ALA A 27 -25.27 1.73 -5.99
C ALA A 27 -25.18 0.52 -5.03
N ASP A 28 -24.35 -0.48 -5.38
CA ASP A 28 -24.14 -1.67 -4.55
C ASP A 28 -23.43 -1.30 -3.24
N ILE A 29 -22.42 -0.44 -3.30
CA ILE A 29 -21.68 0.04 -2.12
C ILE A 29 -22.59 0.84 -1.19
N LYS A 30 -23.38 1.77 -1.74
CA LYS A 30 -24.35 2.58 -0.97
C LYS A 30 -25.43 1.70 -0.31
N ARG A 31 -25.94 0.70 -1.04
CA ARG A 31 -26.90 -0.25 -0.51
C ARG A 31 -26.29 -1.01 0.68
N PHE A 32 -25.09 -1.59 0.52
CA PHE A 32 -24.40 -2.29 1.59
C PHE A 32 -24.28 -1.45 2.87
N PHE A 33 -23.80 -0.21 2.78
CA PHE A 33 -23.65 0.67 3.95
C PHE A 33 -25.00 1.12 4.54
N SER A 34 -26.07 1.17 3.73
CA SER A 34 -27.43 1.44 4.21
C SER A 34 -28.02 0.25 4.98
N GLU A 35 -27.77 -0.96 4.52
CA GLU A 35 -28.24 -2.20 5.16
C GLU A 35 -27.42 -2.56 6.40
N HIS A 36 -26.14 -2.15 6.42
CA HIS A 36 -25.18 -2.41 7.51
C HIS A 36 -24.60 -1.11 8.08
N PRO A 37 -25.38 -0.28 8.82
CA PRO A 37 -24.96 1.04 9.29
C PRO A 37 -24.00 0.93 10.49
N ARG A 38 -22.83 0.34 10.30
CA ARG A 38 -21.78 0.21 11.31
C ARG A 38 -20.82 1.39 11.23
N ARG A 39 -20.27 1.80 12.39
CA ARG A 39 -19.26 2.86 12.52
C ARG A 39 -17.92 2.34 12.98
N LYS A 40 -17.77 1.03 13.05
CA LYS A 40 -16.53 0.32 13.38
C LYS A 40 -16.12 -0.55 12.21
N PHE A 41 -14.88 -0.48 11.82
CA PHE A 41 -14.31 -1.24 10.71
C PHE A 41 -13.13 -2.07 11.16
N VAL A 42 -13.01 -3.28 10.64
CA VAL A 42 -11.83 -4.11 10.82
C VAL A 42 -11.34 -4.60 9.47
N PHE A 43 -10.16 -4.14 9.10
CA PHE A 43 -9.49 -4.52 7.87
C PHE A 43 -8.62 -5.74 8.11
N PHE A 44 -8.80 -6.78 7.29
CA PHE A 44 -7.99 -8.00 7.33
C PHE A 44 -7.14 -8.12 6.08
N GLY A 45 -5.91 -8.60 6.26
CA GLY A 45 -4.97 -8.90 5.18
C GLY A 45 -3.91 -9.91 5.62
N CYS A 46 -3.11 -10.39 4.65
CA CYS A 46 -1.91 -11.18 4.88
C CYS A 46 -0.78 -10.54 4.05
N GLY A 47 0.45 -10.45 4.59
CA GLY A 47 1.60 -9.84 3.89
C GLY A 47 1.28 -8.43 3.39
N SER A 48 1.55 -8.15 2.13
CA SER A 48 1.23 -6.89 1.44
C SER A 48 -0.20 -6.40 1.71
N SER A 49 -1.18 -7.29 1.64
CA SER A 49 -2.58 -6.93 1.89
C SER A 49 -2.82 -6.49 3.34
N TYR A 50 -2.08 -7.02 4.32
CA TYR A 50 -2.15 -6.54 5.71
C TYR A 50 -1.54 -5.15 5.86
N MET A 51 -0.44 -4.86 5.17
CA MET A 51 0.15 -3.52 5.18
C MET A 51 -0.82 -2.50 4.59
N LEU A 52 -1.51 -2.82 3.49
CA LEU A 52 -2.59 -1.98 2.94
C LEU A 52 -3.76 -1.82 3.92
N ALA A 53 -4.11 -2.87 4.66
CA ALA A 53 -5.12 -2.80 5.70
C ALA A 53 -4.77 -1.78 6.81
N LYS A 54 -3.48 -1.62 7.17
CA LYS A 54 -3.02 -0.59 8.12
C LYS A 54 -3.29 0.83 7.60
N SER A 55 -2.93 1.12 6.33
CA SER A 55 -3.25 2.40 5.71
C SER A 55 -4.75 2.65 5.67
N ALA A 56 -5.55 1.65 5.28
CA ALA A 56 -7.00 1.75 5.25
C ALA A 56 -7.59 2.04 6.63
N ALA A 57 -7.14 1.34 7.67
CA ALA A 57 -7.59 1.59 9.04
C ALA A 57 -7.25 3.01 9.51
N THR A 58 -6.04 3.50 9.22
CA THR A 58 -5.63 4.87 9.55
C THR A 58 -6.50 5.91 8.83
N ILE A 59 -6.79 5.71 7.54
CA ILE A 59 -7.68 6.57 6.75
C ILE A 59 -9.09 6.61 7.35
N PHE A 60 -9.65 5.43 7.65
CA PHE A 60 -11.00 5.35 8.21
C PHE A 60 -11.08 5.97 9.61
N SER A 61 -10.07 5.77 10.45
CA SER A 61 -10.03 6.40 11.79
C SER A 61 -9.92 7.91 11.71
N ASN A 62 -8.95 8.43 10.95
CA ASN A 62 -8.63 9.86 10.98
C ASN A 62 -9.58 10.69 10.13
N LEU A 63 -9.87 10.23 8.89
CA LEU A 63 -10.72 10.97 7.97
C LEU A 63 -12.20 10.90 8.33
N LEU A 64 -12.65 9.73 8.82
CA LEU A 64 -14.08 9.45 9.03
C LEU A 64 -14.49 9.55 10.48
N GLY A 65 -13.54 9.71 11.43
CA GLY A 65 -13.79 9.66 12.86
C GLY A 65 -14.47 8.34 13.27
N THR A 66 -14.16 7.25 12.56
CA THR A 66 -14.68 5.92 12.84
C THR A 66 -13.67 5.12 13.65
N GLU A 67 -14.15 4.15 14.39
CA GLU A 67 -13.28 3.18 15.03
C GLU A 67 -12.80 2.17 13.97
N ALA A 68 -11.50 2.15 13.65
CA ALA A 68 -10.96 1.27 12.61
C ALA A 68 -9.65 0.59 13.02
N TYR A 69 -9.54 -0.69 12.72
CA TYR A 69 -8.41 -1.54 13.08
C TYR A 69 -7.92 -2.33 11.86
N ALA A 70 -6.63 -2.68 11.84
CA ALA A 70 -6.06 -3.64 10.92
C ALA A 70 -5.59 -4.88 11.69
N ILE A 71 -5.98 -6.07 11.27
CA ILE A 71 -5.63 -7.33 11.92
C ILE A 71 -5.04 -8.28 10.88
N PRO A 72 -3.84 -8.87 11.13
CA PRO A 72 -3.34 -9.95 10.28
C PRO A 72 -4.28 -11.16 10.39
N ALA A 73 -4.70 -11.73 9.26
CA ALA A 73 -5.61 -12.86 9.30
C ALA A 73 -5.00 -14.10 10.01
N GLY A 74 -3.68 -14.27 9.88
CA GLY A 74 -2.95 -15.33 10.59
C GLY A 74 -3.01 -15.17 12.12
N ASP A 75 -2.80 -13.95 12.64
CA ASP A 75 -2.88 -13.69 14.07
C ASP A 75 -4.31 -13.89 14.60
N TYR A 76 -5.31 -13.46 13.83
CA TYR A 76 -6.70 -13.70 14.21
C TYR A 76 -7.04 -15.18 14.34
N ILE A 77 -6.63 -16.03 13.39
CA ILE A 77 -6.98 -17.47 13.46
C ILE A 77 -6.26 -18.21 14.59
N VAL A 78 -5.12 -17.69 15.04
CA VAL A 78 -4.37 -18.25 16.19
C VAL A 78 -4.96 -17.76 17.51
N HIS A 79 -5.45 -16.52 17.56
CA HIS A 79 -5.94 -15.88 18.79
C HIS A 79 -7.36 -15.28 18.64
N PRO A 80 -8.38 -16.03 18.20
CA PRO A 80 -9.71 -15.48 17.90
C PRO A 80 -10.39 -14.84 19.12
N ASP A 81 -10.25 -15.41 20.30
CA ASP A 81 -10.85 -14.88 21.53
C ASP A 81 -10.22 -13.54 21.96
N PHE A 82 -8.92 -13.36 21.72
CA PHE A 82 -8.23 -12.08 21.95
C PHE A 82 -8.82 -10.96 21.09
N TRP A 83 -9.09 -11.24 19.82
CA TRP A 83 -9.61 -10.27 18.87
C TRP A 83 -11.14 -10.12 18.89
N LYS A 84 -11.86 -11.00 19.59
CA LYS A 84 -13.33 -11.04 19.62
C LYS A 84 -13.96 -9.69 19.92
N GLY A 85 -13.48 -8.98 20.95
CA GLY A 85 -14.00 -7.67 21.33
C GLY A 85 -13.78 -6.59 20.25
N THR A 86 -12.62 -6.63 19.59
CA THR A 86 -12.29 -5.72 18.50
C THR A 86 -13.16 -5.97 17.27
N VAL A 87 -13.43 -7.22 16.91
CA VAL A 87 -14.17 -7.58 15.70
C VAL A 87 -15.69 -7.49 15.89
N THR A 88 -16.21 -7.82 17.08
CA THR A 88 -17.66 -7.83 17.33
C THR A 88 -18.27 -6.46 17.02
N GLY A 89 -19.35 -6.47 16.24
CA GLY A 89 -20.11 -5.26 15.86
C GLY A 89 -19.46 -4.41 14.77
N SER A 90 -18.37 -4.85 14.16
CA SER A 90 -17.71 -4.15 13.05
C SER A 90 -18.30 -4.52 11.69
N THR A 91 -17.94 -3.74 10.66
CA THR A 91 -17.88 -4.18 9.27
C THR A 91 -16.48 -4.71 9.00
N VAL A 92 -16.37 -5.93 8.54
CA VAL A 92 -15.10 -6.54 8.15
C VAL A 92 -14.78 -6.22 6.70
N VAL A 93 -13.57 -5.77 6.42
CA VAL A 93 -13.07 -5.54 5.06
C VAL A 93 -11.90 -6.49 4.82
N ALA A 94 -12.13 -7.52 4.01
CA ALA A 94 -11.13 -8.53 3.65
C ALA A 94 -10.41 -8.12 2.37
N VAL A 95 -9.12 -7.78 2.49
CA VAL A 95 -8.27 -7.35 1.37
C VAL A 95 -7.36 -8.51 0.97
N SER A 96 -7.39 -8.95 -0.29
CA SER A 96 -6.63 -10.11 -0.75
C SER A 96 -6.45 -10.12 -2.26
N ARG A 97 -5.23 -10.37 -2.78
CA ARG A 97 -5.03 -10.57 -4.22
C ARG A 97 -5.84 -11.74 -4.76
N SER A 98 -5.64 -12.93 -4.21
CA SER A 98 -6.26 -14.15 -4.72
C SER A 98 -7.69 -14.38 -4.21
N GLY A 99 -8.03 -13.86 -3.02
CA GLY A 99 -9.25 -14.24 -2.32
C GLY A 99 -9.30 -15.72 -1.87
N LYS A 100 -8.15 -16.42 -1.96
CA LYS A 100 -8.01 -17.87 -1.66
C LYS A 100 -7.02 -18.18 -0.54
N THR A 101 -6.31 -17.18 0.00
CA THR A 101 -5.35 -17.37 1.09
C THR A 101 -6.03 -18.05 2.28
N SER A 102 -5.49 -19.18 2.71
CA SER A 102 -6.13 -20.04 3.72
C SER A 102 -6.46 -19.33 5.02
N GLU A 103 -5.53 -18.51 5.54
CA GLU A 103 -5.72 -17.74 6.77
C GLU A 103 -6.90 -16.77 6.64
N MET A 104 -6.97 -16.06 5.51
CA MET A 104 -8.05 -15.10 5.25
C MET A 104 -9.41 -15.78 5.17
N VAL A 105 -9.51 -16.86 4.40
CA VAL A 105 -10.77 -17.62 4.25
C VAL A 105 -11.22 -18.21 5.59
N ARG A 106 -10.29 -18.75 6.39
CA ARG A 106 -10.59 -19.29 7.73
C ARG A 106 -11.03 -18.20 8.69
N ALA A 107 -10.36 -17.05 8.70
CA ALA A 107 -10.73 -15.91 9.53
C ALA A 107 -12.15 -15.43 9.21
N VAL A 108 -12.46 -15.19 7.94
CA VAL A 108 -13.78 -14.70 7.50
C VAL A 108 -14.88 -15.73 7.79
N LYS A 109 -14.63 -17.02 7.55
CA LYS A 109 -15.59 -18.10 7.92
C LYS A 109 -15.92 -18.09 9.42
N HIS A 110 -14.90 -18.00 10.29
CA HIS A 110 -15.08 -17.94 11.72
C HIS A 110 -15.86 -16.68 12.16
N ILE A 111 -15.47 -15.51 11.66
CA ILE A 111 -16.13 -14.22 11.96
C ILE A 111 -17.61 -14.26 11.60
N ARG A 112 -17.96 -14.80 10.44
CA ARG A 112 -19.36 -14.92 10.00
C ARG A 112 -20.16 -15.87 10.89
N ALA A 113 -19.59 -17.01 11.23
CA ALA A 113 -20.26 -18.04 12.02
C ALA A 113 -20.48 -17.59 13.48
N GLU A 114 -19.48 -17.00 14.11
CA GLU A 114 -19.47 -16.72 15.55
C GLU A 114 -19.85 -15.27 15.90
N LEU A 115 -19.59 -14.29 15.02
CA LEU A 115 -19.74 -12.87 15.33
C LEU A 115 -20.79 -12.18 14.46
N ALA A 116 -21.29 -12.83 13.41
CA ALA A 116 -22.30 -12.30 12.48
C ALA A 116 -21.97 -10.88 11.96
N CYS A 117 -20.67 -10.60 11.71
CA CYS A 117 -20.23 -9.33 11.15
C CYS A 117 -20.43 -9.32 9.63
N PRO A 118 -20.97 -8.24 9.04
CA PRO A 118 -21.03 -8.10 7.58
C PRO A 118 -19.64 -7.95 6.99
N VAL A 119 -19.43 -8.52 5.81
CA VAL A 119 -18.13 -8.61 5.15
C VAL A 119 -18.16 -7.92 3.79
N ILE A 120 -17.16 -7.07 3.55
CA ILE A 120 -16.77 -6.59 2.23
C ILE A 120 -15.49 -7.34 1.84
N SER A 121 -15.43 -7.94 0.66
CA SER A 121 -14.17 -8.45 0.10
C SER A 121 -13.71 -7.60 -1.08
N ILE A 122 -12.39 -7.35 -1.15
CA ILE A 122 -11.73 -6.74 -2.30
C ILE A 122 -10.69 -7.74 -2.79
N SER A 123 -10.84 -8.24 -4.02
CA SER A 123 -9.97 -9.28 -4.57
C SER A 123 -9.82 -9.16 -6.09
N MET A 124 -8.85 -9.93 -6.65
CA MET A 124 -8.50 -9.84 -8.08
C MET A 124 -8.92 -11.06 -8.90
N LEU A 125 -9.39 -12.13 -8.27
CA LEU A 125 -9.86 -13.31 -8.99
C LEU A 125 -11.39 -13.41 -8.92
N ARG A 126 -12.04 -13.73 -10.06
CA ARG A 126 -13.49 -13.96 -10.11
C ARG A 126 -13.89 -15.21 -9.34
N ASP A 127 -13.14 -16.29 -9.53
CA ASP A 127 -13.31 -17.54 -8.79
C ASP A 127 -12.46 -17.51 -7.52
N ASN A 128 -13.08 -17.07 -6.42
CA ASN A 128 -12.42 -16.98 -5.13
C ASN A 128 -13.39 -17.26 -3.97
N ASP A 129 -12.85 -17.78 -2.87
CA ASP A 129 -13.64 -18.22 -1.72
C ASP A 129 -14.23 -17.05 -0.92
N LEU A 130 -13.56 -15.90 -0.89
CA LEU A 130 -14.01 -14.74 -0.12
C LEU A 130 -15.31 -14.15 -0.70
N SER A 131 -15.50 -14.20 -2.02
CA SER A 131 -16.70 -13.68 -2.66
C SER A 131 -17.97 -14.37 -2.16
N ALA A 132 -17.92 -15.68 -1.96
CA ALA A 132 -19.03 -16.45 -1.42
C ALA A 132 -19.30 -16.19 0.07
N LEU A 133 -18.34 -15.59 0.77
CA LEU A 133 -18.39 -15.27 2.20
C LEU A 133 -18.71 -13.79 2.46
N SER A 134 -18.97 -12.98 1.45
CA SER A 134 -19.11 -11.53 1.56
C SER A 134 -20.48 -11.05 1.12
N GLU A 135 -21.06 -10.09 1.84
CA GLU A 135 -22.28 -9.38 1.45
C GLU A 135 -22.02 -8.42 0.29
N LEU A 136 -20.79 -7.87 0.23
CA LEU A 136 -20.33 -7.07 -0.90
C LEU A 136 -18.97 -7.59 -1.38
N SER A 137 -18.92 -8.04 -2.63
CA SER A 137 -17.68 -8.50 -3.26
C SER A 137 -17.25 -7.54 -4.38
N LEU A 138 -16.07 -6.93 -4.23
CA LEU A 138 -15.47 -6.06 -5.22
C LEU A 138 -14.32 -6.81 -5.88
N ILE A 139 -14.50 -7.16 -7.16
CA ILE A 139 -13.56 -8.01 -7.92
C ILE A 139 -12.93 -7.19 -9.03
N LEU A 140 -11.59 -7.01 -8.94
CA LEU A 140 -10.78 -6.22 -9.86
C LEU A 140 -9.87 -7.14 -10.70
N ASP A 141 -10.47 -7.99 -11.55
CA ASP A 141 -9.75 -9.05 -12.28
C ASP A 141 -8.74 -8.55 -13.32
N TRP A 142 -8.81 -7.28 -13.69
CA TRP A 142 -7.88 -6.64 -14.63
C TRP A 142 -6.53 -6.27 -14.03
N CYS A 143 -6.36 -6.31 -12.72
CA CYS A 143 -5.12 -5.95 -12.03
C CYS A 143 -4.52 -7.08 -11.21
N TYR A 144 -4.88 -8.33 -11.51
CA TYR A 144 -4.22 -9.50 -10.94
C TYR A 144 -2.79 -9.59 -11.46
N ASP A 145 -1.82 -9.66 -10.55
CA ASP A 145 -0.42 -9.91 -10.89
C ASP A 145 -0.18 -11.41 -11.00
N GLU A 146 0.36 -11.83 -12.14
CA GLU A 146 0.79 -13.21 -12.39
C GLU A 146 2.20 -13.45 -11.85
N SER A 147 3.01 -12.38 -11.71
CA SER A 147 4.29 -12.45 -10.98
C SER A 147 4.06 -12.79 -9.51
N VAL A 148 5.09 -13.36 -8.87
CA VAL A 148 5.01 -13.76 -7.47
C VAL A 148 4.79 -12.55 -6.57
N CYS A 149 5.59 -11.50 -6.73
CA CYS A 149 5.46 -10.25 -5.97
C CYS A 149 4.28 -9.42 -6.46
N GLN A 150 3.54 -8.86 -5.54
CA GLN A 150 2.41 -7.98 -5.88
C GLN A 150 2.91 -6.58 -6.20
N THR A 151 2.52 -6.03 -7.36
CA THR A 151 2.89 -4.69 -7.80
C THR A 151 1.67 -3.88 -8.23
N ARG A 152 1.12 -4.12 -9.40
CA ARG A 152 -0.12 -3.51 -9.90
C ARG A 152 -1.29 -3.80 -8.96
N THR A 153 -1.37 -5.03 -8.43
CA THR A 153 -2.37 -5.42 -7.42
C THR A 153 -2.30 -4.54 -6.18
N VAL A 154 -1.12 -4.31 -5.62
CA VAL A 154 -0.92 -3.47 -4.42
C VAL A 154 -1.52 -2.08 -4.62
N THR A 155 -1.13 -1.41 -5.70
CA THR A 155 -1.61 -0.05 -5.98
C THR A 155 -3.12 0.00 -6.17
N ASN A 156 -3.69 -0.99 -6.87
CA ASN A 156 -5.14 -1.06 -7.10
C ASN A 156 -5.92 -1.40 -5.82
N LEU A 157 -5.42 -2.29 -4.96
CA LEU A 157 -6.01 -2.54 -3.64
C LEU A 157 -5.98 -1.29 -2.77
N TYR A 158 -4.85 -0.56 -2.74
CA TYR A 158 -4.73 0.70 -2.01
C TYR A 158 -5.77 1.72 -2.48
N VAL A 159 -5.82 2.01 -3.79
CA VAL A 159 -6.78 2.94 -4.38
C VAL A 159 -8.22 2.51 -4.13
N SER A 160 -8.51 1.21 -4.14
CA SER A 160 -9.83 0.66 -3.80
C SER A 160 -10.25 1.01 -2.37
N THR A 161 -9.31 1.01 -1.41
CA THR A 161 -9.62 1.42 -0.02
C THR A 161 -9.90 2.91 0.09
N LEU A 162 -9.20 3.77 -0.69
CA LEU A 162 -9.48 5.21 -0.76
C LEU A 162 -10.87 5.48 -1.34
N LEU A 163 -11.21 4.84 -2.45
CA LEU A 163 -12.52 4.96 -3.09
C LEU A 163 -13.63 4.45 -2.17
N LEU A 164 -13.42 3.34 -1.47
CA LEU A 164 -14.36 2.81 -0.49
C LEU A 164 -14.61 3.81 0.65
N ALA A 165 -13.55 4.46 1.16
CA ALA A 165 -13.67 5.52 2.17
C ALA A 165 -14.50 6.71 1.66
N ALA A 166 -14.20 7.20 0.45
CA ALA A 166 -14.95 8.30 -0.19
C ALA A 166 -16.44 7.97 -0.35
N LYS A 167 -16.77 6.74 -0.76
CA LYS A 167 -18.15 6.26 -0.91
C LYS A 167 -18.85 6.11 0.44
N TYR A 168 -18.16 5.61 1.47
CA TYR A 168 -18.73 5.47 2.82
C TYR A 168 -19.17 6.80 3.41
N ILE A 169 -18.33 7.84 3.35
CA ILE A 169 -18.68 9.17 3.88
C ILE A 169 -19.52 10.00 2.91
N LYS A 170 -19.82 9.47 1.73
CA LYS A 170 -20.59 10.17 0.69
C LYS A 170 -19.94 11.52 0.29
N ASN A 171 -18.61 11.55 0.21
CA ASN A 171 -17.87 12.72 -0.22
C ASN A 171 -17.33 12.53 -1.65
N PRO A 172 -18.02 13.05 -2.67
CA PRO A 172 -17.59 12.89 -4.06
C PRO A 172 -16.25 13.58 -4.35
N MET A 173 -15.90 14.62 -3.60
CA MET A 173 -14.64 15.35 -3.79
C MET A 173 -13.42 14.45 -3.50
N LEU A 174 -13.50 13.57 -2.48
CA LEU A 174 -12.42 12.62 -2.21
C LEU A 174 -12.26 11.61 -3.35
N ALA A 175 -13.36 11.15 -3.94
CA ALA A 175 -13.30 10.27 -5.11
C ALA A 175 -12.66 10.98 -6.30
N GLU A 176 -12.96 12.25 -6.52
CA GLU A 176 -12.32 13.05 -7.58
C GLU A 176 -10.82 13.28 -7.31
N PHE A 177 -10.41 13.50 -6.05
CA PHE A 177 -8.97 13.57 -5.71
C PHE A 177 -8.23 12.27 -6.06
N VAL A 178 -8.85 11.11 -5.82
CA VAL A 178 -8.28 9.82 -6.21
C VAL A 178 -8.16 9.71 -7.73
N LYS A 179 -9.22 10.04 -8.47
CA LYS A 179 -9.22 10.00 -9.95
C LYS A 179 -8.17 10.94 -10.53
N GLN A 180 -8.08 12.16 -9.99
CA GLN A 180 -7.07 13.13 -10.41
C GLN A 180 -5.67 12.60 -10.16
N ALA A 181 -5.40 12.02 -8.98
CA ALA A 181 -4.10 11.44 -8.67
C ALA A 181 -3.75 10.27 -9.61
N CYS A 182 -4.72 9.42 -9.97
CA CYS A 182 -4.51 8.37 -10.97
C CYS A 182 -4.15 8.95 -12.35
N HIS A 183 -4.81 10.03 -12.76
CA HIS A 183 -4.52 10.73 -14.02
C HIS A 183 -3.15 11.40 -13.99
N ASP A 184 -2.82 12.14 -12.92
CA ASP A 184 -1.54 12.85 -12.78
C ASP A 184 -0.34 11.90 -12.78
N ASN A 185 -0.55 10.64 -12.39
CA ASN A 185 0.47 9.60 -12.37
C ASN A 185 0.51 8.74 -13.65
N GLU A 186 -0.25 9.08 -14.71
CA GLU A 186 -0.32 8.28 -15.93
C GLU A 186 1.05 8.09 -16.59
N ASN A 187 1.88 9.13 -16.64
CA ASN A 187 3.21 9.11 -17.23
C ASN A 187 4.34 9.05 -16.20
N PHE A 188 4.04 9.04 -14.90
CA PHE A 188 5.02 9.17 -13.82
C PHE A 188 6.17 8.17 -13.92
N LEU A 189 5.88 6.90 -14.18
CA LEU A 189 6.89 5.84 -14.31
C LEU A 189 7.81 6.06 -15.51
N HIS A 190 7.28 6.57 -16.61
CA HIS A 190 8.05 6.90 -17.80
C HIS A 190 8.94 8.12 -17.56
N ASP A 191 8.39 9.17 -16.98
CA ASP A 191 9.08 10.46 -16.79
C ASP A 191 10.22 10.38 -15.78
N HIS A 192 10.10 9.49 -14.80
CA HIS A 192 11.12 9.27 -13.77
C HIS A 192 12.05 8.05 -14.02
N ARG A 193 11.86 7.30 -15.10
CA ARG A 193 12.59 6.05 -15.39
C ARG A 193 14.10 6.21 -15.29
N SER A 194 14.69 7.18 -15.95
CA SER A 194 16.15 7.39 -15.95
C SER A 194 16.67 7.69 -14.54
N ARG A 195 15.90 8.47 -13.75
CA ARG A 195 16.26 8.77 -12.36
C ARG A 195 16.24 7.51 -11.48
N PHE A 196 15.26 6.66 -11.64
CA PHE A 196 15.18 5.39 -10.91
C PHE A 196 16.33 4.44 -11.27
N GLU A 197 16.74 4.40 -12.55
CA GLU A 197 17.91 3.65 -13.01
C GLU A 197 19.23 4.17 -12.39
N GLU A 198 19.41 5.48 -12.30
CA GLU A 198 20.57 6.09 -11.62
C GLU A 198 20.63 5.71 -10.13
N ILE A 199 19.49 5.70 -9.43
CA ILE A 199 19.38 5.32 -8.03
C ILE A 199 19.69 3.82 -7.86
N ALA A 200 19.12 2.97 -8.69
CA ALA A 200 19.29 1.52 -8.61
C ALA A 200 20.75 1.07 -8.84
N LYS A 201 21.51 1.77 -9.69
CA LYS A 201 22.93 1.49 -9.97
C LYS A 201 23.87 1.84 -8.83
N GLN A 202 23.44 2.60 -7.82
CA GLN A 202 24.28 2.92 -6.67
C GLN A 202 24.52 1.70 -5.78
N ASN A 203 25.64 1.70 -5.05
CA ASN A 203 26.09 0.55 -4.28
C ASN A 203 25.50 0.49 -2.86
N TRP A 204 24.16 0.52 -2.76
CA TRP A 204 23.44 0.26 -1.52
C TRP A 204 22.94 -1.19 -1.47
N GLU A 205 22.81 -1.72 -0.25
CA GLU A 205 22.49 -3.13 0.04
C GLU A 205 21.27 -3.28 0.95
N ASN A 206 20.80 -2.17 1.53
CA ASN A 206 19.63 -2.12 2.41
C ASN A 206 18.76 -0.92 2.05
N VAL A 207 17.51 -0.96 2.44
CA VAL A 207 16.57 0.14 2.22
C VAL A 207 15.83 0.47 3.50
N VAL A 208 15.73 1.76 3.79
CA VAL A 208 14.86 2.31 4.82
C VAL A 208 13.83 3.22 4.16
N VAL A 209 12.58 3.03 4.50
CA VAL A 209 11.46 3.88 4.05
C VAL A 209 10.93 4.64 5.25
N LEU A 210 10.85 5.96 5.13
CA LEU A 210 10.33 6.86 6.16
C LEU A 210 9.08 7.58 5.64
N ALA A 211 7.95 7.39 6.32
CA ALA A 211 6.70 8.06 6.00
C ALA A 211 5.77 8.03 7.22
N ASP A 212 4.76 8.90 7.22
CA ASP A 212 3.81 9.03 8.32
C ASP A 212 2.35 9.06 7.84
N GLY A 213 1.43 9.02 8.80
CA GLY A 213 0.01 9.22 8.59
C GLY A 213 -0.66 8.09 7.80
N GLU A 214 -1.55 8.48 6.90
CA GLU A 214 -2.40 7.56 6.13
C GLU A 214 -1.62 6.61 5.22
N ILE A 215 -0.38 6.96 4.89
CA ILE A 215 0.49 6.20 3.98
C ILE A 215 1.37 5.19 4.75
N CYS A 216 1.35 5.16 6.08
CA CYS A 216 2.25 4.34 6.89
C CYS A 216 2.27 2.85 6.47
N GLY A 217 1.13 2.22 6.28
CA GLY A 217 1.06 0.82 5.83
C GLY A 217 1.55 0.64 4.39
N LEU A 218 1.23 1.59 3.49
CA LEU A 218 1.75 1.56 2.13
C LEU A 218 3.28 1.79 2.08
N ALA A 219 3.82 2.58 3.01
CA ALA A 219 5.26 2.77 3.13
C ALA A 219 5.98 1.50 3.63
N GLU A 220 5.35 0.78 4.54
CA GLU A 220 5.80 -0.55 4.96
C GLU A 220 5.77 -1.55 3.79
N GLU A 221 4.73 -1.48 2.94
CA GLU A 221 4.65 -2.25 1.69
C GLU A 221 5.75 -1.86 0.71
N GLY A 222 6.04 -0.57 0.55
CA GLY A 222 7.17 -0.10 -0.24
C GLY A 222 8.51 -0.66 0.22
N ALA A 223 8.72 -0.80 1.54
CA ALA A 223 9.90 -1.45 2.10
C ALA A 223 9.90 -2.98 1.83
N LEU A 224 8.72 -3.62 1.91
CA LEU A 224 8.56 -5.04 1.60
C LEU A 224 8.87 -5.33 0.13
N ALA A 225 8.49 -4.44 -0.81
CA ALA A 225 8.80 -4.60 -2.23
C ALA A 225 10.31 -4.78 -2.49
N PHE A 226 11.18 -4.08 -1.76
CA PHE A 226 12.64 -4.31 -1.86
C PHE A 226 13.05 -5.68 -1.31
N THR A 227 12.37 -6.16 -0.29
CA THR A 227 12.66 -7.49 0.27
C THR A 227 12.23 -8.60 -0.68
N GLU A 228 11.04 -8.48 -1.26
CA GLU A 228 10.50 -9.51 -2.14
C GLU A 228 11.11 -9.46 -3.55
N ILE A 229 11.16 -8.28 -4.18
CA ILE A 229 11.58 -8.14 -5.59
C ILE A 229 13.10 -8.14 -5.71
N ALA A 230 13.81 -7.36 -4.89
CA ALA A 230 15.24 -7.21 -4.97
C ALA A 230 16.02 -8.17 -4.04
N MET A 231 15.33 -8.87 -3.14
CA MET A 231 15.92 -9.76 -2.11
C MET A 231 16.90 -9.01 -1.19
N LEU A 232 16.60 -7.76 -0.87
CA LEU A 232 17.36 -6.90 0.01
C LEU A 232 16.56 -6.61 1.30
N THR A 233 17.25 -6.28 2.39
CA THR A 233 16.55 -5.90 3.61
C THR A 233 15.88 -4.54 3.44
N GLY A 234 14.54 -4.52 3.43
CA GLY A 234 13.71 -3.32 3.48
C GLY A 234 13.08 -3.13 4.86
N ARG A 235 13.12 -1.91 5.40
CA ARG A 235 12.54 -1.56 6.71
C ARG A 235 11.78 -0.25 6.62
N TYR A 236 10.66 -0.19 7.31
CA TYR A 236 9.86 1.01 7.46
C TYR A 236 9.95 1.56 8.89
N PHE A 237 9.96 2.89 9.01
CA PHE A 237 9.82 3.59 10.28
C PHE A 237 9.03 4.89 10.08
N HIS A 238 8.43 5.38 11.17
CA HIS A 238 7.92 6.74 11.23
C HIS A 238 9.07 7.75 11.14
N LEU A 239 8.85 8.86 10.45
CA LEU A 239 9.91 9.80 10.06
C LEU A 239 10.73 10.29 11.27
N LEU A 240 10.08 10.92 12.24
CA LEU A 240 10.81 11.48 13.39
C LEU A 240 11.21 10.41 14.41
N ASP A 241 10.45 9.31 14.49
CA ASP A 241 10.75 8.19 15.38
C ASP A 241 12.04 7.46 15.00
N TYR A 242 12.45 7.57 13.75
CA TYR A 242 13.71 7.00 13.26
C TYR A 242 14.94 7.48 14.03
N ARG A 243 14.94 8.70 14.60
CA ARG A 243 15.99 9.23 15.47
C ARG A 243 16.19 8.43 16.76
N HIS A 244 15.14 7.76 17.24
CA HIS A 244 15.13 7.08 18.54
C HIS A 244 15.77 5.68 18.51
N GLY A 245 16.87 5.55 17.77
CA GLY A 245 17.70 4.35 17.68
C GLY A 245 17.87 3.83 16.26
N PRO A 246 16.81 3.62 15.45
CA PRO A 246 16.94 3.03 14.12
C PRO A 246 17.91 3.77 13.18
N ILE A 247 18.09 5.07 13.32
CA ILE A 247 19.01 5.91 12.51
C ILE A 247 20.45 5.37 12.43
N VAL A 248 20.87 4.53 13.39
CA VAL A 248 22.21 3.91 13.40
C VAL A 248 22.45 2.98 12.21
N VAL A 249 21.40 2.55 11.50
CA VAL A 249 21.54 1.75 10.26
C VAL A 249 21.72 2.63 9.01
N SER A 250 21.55 3.95 9.12
CA SER A 250 21.88 4.89 8.03
C SER A 250 23.38 4.86 7.74
N GLY A 251 23.77 4.96 6.47
CA GLY A 251 25.16 4.96 6.03
C GLY A 251 25.28 4.58 4.56
N GLU A 252 26.49 4.52 4.04
CA GLU A 252 26.81 4.33 2.63
C GLU A 252 26.08 3.15 1.96
N LYS A 253 25.75 2.09 2.74
CA LYS A 253 25.07 0.88 2.25
C LYS A 253 23.55 0.90 2.41
N THR A 254 22.96 1.99 2.88
CA THR A 254 21.53 2.08 3.14
C THR A 254 20.90 3.20 2.32
N LEU A 255 20.08 2.86 1.32
CA LEU A 255 19.21 3.81 0.65
C LEU A 255 18.08 4.21 1.61
N THR A 256 17.92 5.51 1.85
CA THR A 256 16.78 6.01 2.63
C THR A 256 15.80 6.74 1.69
N ILE A 257 14.55 6.28 1.66
CA ILE A 257 13.45 6.87 0.90
C ILE A 257 12.54 7.62 1.87
N ILE A 258 12.36 8.91 1.69
CA ILE A 258 11.60 9.76 2.61
C ILE A 258 10.44 10.41 1.88
N LEU A 259 9.20 10.10 2.27
CA LEU A 259 8.02 10.82 1.82
C LEU A 259 7.73 11.97 2.78
N LEU A 260 7.83 13.19 2.28
CA LEU A 260 7.60 14.40 3.05
C LEU A 260 6.13 14.84 2.94
N ARG A 261 5.52 15.14 4.09
CA ARG A 261 4.16 15.70 4.18
C ARG A 261 4.17 17.21 3.90
N PRO A 262 3.02 17.81 3.55
CA PRO A 262 2.93 19.25 3.34
C PRO A 262 3.05 20.08 4.62
N ASP A 263 2.76 19.50 5.79
CA ASP A 263 2.77 20.11 7.11
C ASP A 263 4.11 19.92 7.85
N GLU A 264 4.42 20.78 8.82
CA GLU A 264 5.62 20.73 9.69
C GLU A 264 6.95 20.52 8.95
N LYS A 265 7.11 21.29 7.86
CA LYS A 265 8.22 21.18 6.92
C LYS A 265 9.61 21.24 7.59
N GLU A 266 9.80 22.14 8.54
CA GLU A 266 11.10 22.35 9.18
C GLU A 266 11.59 21.12 9.96
N LEU A 267 10.68 20.44 10.68
CA LEU A 267 11.02 19.22 11.42
C LEU A 267 11.39 18.08 10.47
N GLN A 268 10.65 17.95 9.35
CA GLN A 268 10.91 16.93 8.34
C GLN A 268 12.24 17.17 7.61
N LEU A 269 12.53 18.41 7.20
CA LEU A 269 13.80 18.76 6.55
C LEU A 269 14.99 18.62 7.50
N ALA A 270 14.81 18.92 8.80
CA ALA A 270 15.85 18.65 9.79
C ALA A 270 16.14 17.14 9.88
N MET A 271 15.11 16.28 9.80
CA MET A 271 15.28 14.83 9.78
C MET A 271 16.03 14.36 8.51
N VAL A 272 15.71 14.93 7.35
CA VAL A 272 16.43 14.62 6.09
C VAL A 272 17.91 14.93 6.25
N ARG A 273 18.26 16.11 6.78
CA ARG A 273 19.68 16.48 7.02
C ARG A 273 20.37 15.55 8.01
N ASP A 274 19.68 15.12 9.07
CA ASP A 274 20.24 14.16 10.02
C ASP A 274 20.58 12.84 9.33
N VAL A 275 19.67 12.30 8.53
CA VAL A 275 19.92 11.06 7.76
C VAL A 275 21.08 11.26 6.77
N CYS A 276 21.09 12.36 6.01
CA CYS A 276 22.18 12.68 5.08
C CYS A 276 23.54 12.76 5.79
N SER A 277 23.59 13.26 7.05
CA SER A 277 24.82 13.37 7.81
C SER A 277 25.50 12.02 8.13
N HIS A 278 24.77 10.92 8.01
CA HIS A 278 25.31 9.57 8.14
C HIS A 278 25.98 9.03 6.85
N GLY A 279 25.97 9.82 5.75
CA GLY A 279 26.70 9.53 4.51
C GLY A 279 26.04 8.52 3.56
N GLY A 280 24.80 8.09 3.83
CA GLY A 280 24.05 7.19 2.94
C GLY A 280 23.32 7.93 1.81
N PRO A 281 22.94 7.23 0.73
CA PRO A 281 22.08 7.78 -0.32
C PRO A 281 20.68 8.04 0.22
N VAL A 282 20.19 9.27 0.07
CA VAL A 282 18.85 9.69 0.49
C VAL A 282 18.08 10.22 -0.70
N ILE A 283 16.84 9.76 -0.88
CA ILE A 283 15.89 10.34 -1.82
C ILE A 283 14.69 10.88 -1.06
N THR A 284 14.16 12.01 -1.53
CA THR A 284 12.94 12.61 -0.99
C THR A 284 11.84 12.62 -2.04
N ILE A 285 10.61 12.48 -1.59
CA ILE A 285 9.40 12.53 -2.42
C ILE A 285 8.49 13.59 -1.82
N SER A 286 8.10 14.60 -2.58
CA SER A 286 7.10 15.61 -2.16
C SER A 286 6.53 16.38 -3.35
N GLU A 287 5.52 17.20 -3.09
CA GLU A 287 4.92 18.11 -4.09
C GLU A 287 5.83 19.30 -4.45
N GLN A 288 6.83 19.57 -3.64
CA GLN A 288 7.67 20.76 -3.80
C GLN A 288 8.67 20.56 -4.94
N SER A 289 9.03 21.64 -5.62
CA SER A 289 10.04 21.64 -6.68
C SER A 289 11.47 21.66 -6.14
N GLU A 290 11.66 22.08 -4.88
CA GLU A 290 12.98 22.23 -4.25
C GLU A 290 13.21 21.16 -3.20
N SER A 291 14.42 20.62 -3.21
CA SER A 291 14.89 19.61 -2.26
C SER A 291 15.99 20.12 -1.35
N VAL A 292 16.30 19.36 -0.33
CA VAL A 292 17.52 19.53 0.47
C VAL A 292 18.72 19.21 -0.43
N PRO A 293 19.75 20.09 -0.51
CA PRO A 293 20.89 19.91 -1.42
C PRO A 293 21.67 18.60 -1.22
N GLU A 294 21.62 18.03 -0.04
CA GLU A 294 22.38 16.84 0.34
C GLU A 294 21.77 15.52 -0.16
N VAL A 295 20.51 15.52 -0.64
CA VAL A 295 19.87 14.29 -1.17
C VAL A 295 20.39 13.96 -2.56
N ILE A 296 20.47 12.67 -2.88
CA ILE A 296 20.92 12.23 -4.21
C ILE A 296 19.85 12.41 -5.29
N ALA A 297 18.59 12.44 -4.88
CA ALA A 297 17.46 12.70 -5.77
C ALA A 297 16.27 13.26 -5.00
N HIS A 298 15.53 14.13 -5.65
CA HIS A 298 14.21 14.54 -5.26
C HIS A 298 13.22 14.14 -6.35
N ILE A 299 12.17 13.45 -5.96
CA ILE A 299 11.07 13.04 -6.83
C ILE A 299 9.89 13.97 -6.55
N GLN A 300 9.68 14.90 -7.47
CA GLN A 300 8.52 15.79 -7.38
C GLN A 300 7.27 15.04 -7.81
N ILE A 301 6.22 15.15 -7.01
CA ILE A 301 4.90 14.57 -7.29
C ILE A 301 3.87 15.67 -7.50
N ALA A 302 2.75 15.34 -8.15
CA ALA A 302 1.66 16.28 -8.33
C ALA A 302 1.04 16.64 -6.96
N ASN A 303 0.76 17.95 -6.79
CA ASN A 303 0.05 18.41 -5.60
C ASN A 303 -1.41 17.96 -5.67
N ASN A 304 -1.81 17.19 -4.66
CA ASN A 304 -3.20 16.78 -4.48
C ASN A 304 -3.63 17.07 -3.05
N SER A 305 -4.83 17.61 -2.89
CA SER A 305 -5.34 18.08 -1.59
C SER A 305 -5.57 16.97 -0.56
N TRP A 306 -5.60 15.72 -0.97
CA TRP A 306 -5.69 14.59 -0.06
C TRP A 306 -4.38 13.81 -0.01
N PHE A 307 -3.63 13.95 1.08
CA PHE A 307 -2.30 13.37 1.24
C PHE A 307 -2.25 11.85 0.97
N ALA A 308 -3.30 11.10 1.33
CA ALA A 308 -3.34 9.66 1.04
C ALA A 308 -3.13 9.34 -0.45
N THR A 309 -3.53 10.22 -1.38
CA THR A 309 -3.34 9.98 -2.82
C THR A 309 -1.88 10.07 -3.28
N TRP A 310 -1.00 10.70 -2.51
CA TRP A 310 0.45 10.74 -2.79
C TRP A 310 1.09 9.35 -2.70
N GLY A 311 0.40 8.43 -2.01
CA GLY A 311 0.79 7.03 -1.96
C GLY A 311 0.94 6.37 -3.32
N ILE A 312 0.23 6.84 -4.36
CA ILE A 312 0.32 6.29 -5.72
C ILE A 312 1.73 6.53 -6.29
N SER A 313 2.18 7.78 -6.30
CA SER A 313 3.53 8.13 -6.77
C SER A 313 4.63 7.48 -5.91
N PHE A 314 4.40 7.43 -4.59
CA PHE A 314 5.33 6.82 -3.66
C PHE A 314 5.54 5.32 -3.96
N ILE A 315 4.44 4.55 -4.07
CA ILE A 315 4.56 3.10 -4.31
C ILE A 315 5.13 2.80 -5.70
N TYR A 316 4.83 3.61 -6.71
CA TYR A 316 5.46 3.52 -8.03
C TYR A 316 6.98 3.70 -7.93
N THR A 317 7.43 4.69 -7.14
CA THR A 317 8.87 4.92 -6.90
C THR A 317 9.52 3.70 -6.24
N ALA A 318 8.93 3.18 -5.17
CA ALA A 318 9.47 2.04 -4.44
C ALA A 318 9.54 0.78 -5.31
N GLN A 319 8.46 0.42 -5.99
CA GLN A 319 8.38 -0.77 -6.83
C GLN A 319 9.34 -0.70 -8.03
N MET A 320 9.42 0.45 -8.70
CA MET A 320 10.32 0.60 -9.85
C MET A 320 11.79 0.55 -9.46
N ILE A 321 12.19 1.21 -8.36
CA ILE A 321 13.58 1.13 -7.87
C ILE A 321 13.90 -0.29 -7.42
N ALA A 322 12.98 -0.98 -6.73
CA ALA A 322 13.18 -2.38 -6.33
C ALA A 322 13.37 -3.31 -7.54
N LEU A 323 12.53 -3.17 -8.57
CA LEU A 323 12.66 -3.91 -9.82
C LEU A 323 14.02 -3.66 -10.50
N LEU A 324 14.39 -2.40 -10.67
CA LEU A 324 15.65 -2.02 -11.33
C LEU A 324 16.87 -2.50 -10.55
N LYS A 325 16.79 -2.46 -9.21
CA LYS A 325 17.84 -3.00 -8.34
C LYS A 325 17.94 -4.52 -8.43
N ALA A 326 16.82 -5.24 -8.51
CA ALA A 326 16.81 -6.68 -8.73
C ALA A 326 17.53 -7.04 -10.02
N ILE A 327 17.25 -6.32 -11.11
CA ILE A 327 17.89 -6.51 -12.41
C ILE A 327 19.40 -6.23 -12.33
N GLU A 328 19.81 -5.15 -11.67
CA GLU A 328 21.21 -4.78 -11.47
C GLU A 328 22.00 -5.87 -10.71
N LEU A 329 21.34 -6.47 -9.71
CA LEU A 329 21.92 -7.57 -8.91
C LEU A 329 21.87 -8.94 -9.63
N GLY A 330 21.23 -9.03 -10.81
CA GLY A 330 21.06 -10.29 -11.53
C GLY A 330 19.99 -11.21 -10.94
N ASN A 331 19.12 -10.69 -10.06
CA ASN A 331 17.99 -11.43 -9.49
C ASN A 331 16.84 -11.52 -10.52
N ASN A 332 16.04 -12.59 -10.45
CA ASN A 332 14.82 -12.70 -11.23
C ASN A 332 13.62 -12.09 -10.46
N PRO A 333 13.10 -10.91 -10.86
CA PRO A 333 12.01 -10.28 -10.15
C PRO A 333 10.65 -10.98 -10.32
N ASP A 334 10.51 -11.85 -11.35
CA ASP A 334 9.26 -12.56 -11.61
C ASP A 334 9.04 -13.75 -10.68
N ALA A 335 10.13 -14.32 -10.16
CA ALA A 335 10.11 -15.50 -9.30
C ALA A 335 11.30 -15.46 -8.32
N PRO A 336 11.23 -14.62 -7.27
CA PRO A 336 12.27 -14.57 -6.25
C PRO A 336 12.34 -15.90 -5.49
N GLN A 337 13.54 -16.31 -5.14
CA GLN A 337 13.78 -17.61 -4.52
C GLN A 337 13.11 -17.70 -3.14
N GLY A 338 12.31 -18.74 -2.93
CA GLY A 338 11.70 -19.05 -1.63
C GLY A 338 10.40 -18.30 -1.34
N LEU A 339 9.82 -17.65 -2.34
CA LEU A 339 8.54 -16.97 -2.22
C LEU A 339 7.50 -17.62 -3.14
N ASP A 340 6.30 -17.87 -2.60
CA ASP A 340 5.13 -18.33 -3.34
C ASP A 340 4.09 -17.21 -3.47
N ALA A 341 3.33 -17.23 -4.57
CA ALA A 341 2.34 -16.18 -4.86
C ALA A 341 1.22 -16.06 -3.81
N TYR A 342 0.85 -17.17 -3.15
CA TYR A 342 -0.05 -17.19 -1.99
C TYR A 342 0.13 -18.48 -1.19
N ILE A 343 -0.16 -18.42 0.09
CA ILE A 343 0.03 -19.54 1.02
C ILE A 343 -1.24 -20.38 1.11
N THR A 344 -1.07 -21.70 1.05
CA THR A 344 -2.10 -22.70 1.33
C THR A 344 -1.64 -23.52 2.56
N LEU A 345 -2.46 -23.51 3.65
CA LEU A 345 -2.22 -24.26 4.88
C LEU A 345 -2.82 -25.67 4.82
#